data_0b9fdd00eec2ccd289743cc5768870a9
#
_entry.id   0b9fdd00eec2ccd289743cc5768870a9
#
_cell.length_a   1.000
_cell.length_b   1.000
_cell.length_c   1.000
_cell.angle_alpha   90.00
_cell.angle_beta   90.00
_cell.angle_gamma   90.00
#
_symmetry.space_group_name_H-M   'P 1'
#
loop_
_entity.id
_entity.type
_entity.pdbx_description
1 polymer ?
#
loop_
_entity_poly.entity_id
_entity_poly.type
_entity_poly.pdbx_seq_one_letter_code
_entity_poly.pdbx_strand_id
1 'polypeptide(L)'
;MSTRKTKEIESANVTFIDILNNVPPENASLTFFAALPCSRPYLNDSSPYQPITLPSRYNKNDSSDMFFCKTMNTPSTFPHILAFIRKEILRSNHLTWENLDREQIGPDIVLLVHLGSGGNGFRDTAHGGVLAALLDETLGCCIESWAIQLHASEQASSATRPRSYTANLNISYHAPVESPGIIIVHAWLKKREGRKWFLGAKILGEDGRTRAEASALWISERVAVM
;
A
#
# COMPACT_ATOMS: atom_id res chain seq x y z
N MET A 1 -9.28 23.46 -16.56
CA MET A 1 -9.73 22.41 -15.61
C MET A 1 -10.40 21.30 -16.43
N SER A 2 -9.68 20.25 -16.74
CA SER A 2 -10.20 19.12 -17.52
C SER A 2 -10.73 18.07 -16.54
N THR A 3 -12.04 17.93 -16.46
CA THR A 3 -12.71 16.87 -15.73
C THR A 3 -12.44 15.55 -16.44
N ARG A 4 -11.48 14.76 -15.93
CA ARG A 4 -11.35 13.35 -16.32
C ARG A 4 -12.64 12.64 -15.90
N LYS A 5 -13.46 12.26 -16.88
CA LYS A 5 -14.59 11.34 -16.66
C LYS A 5 -14.05 10.01 -16.15
N THR A 6 -14.51 9.60 -14.99
CA THR A 6 -14.30 8.25 -14.44
C THR A 6 -14.91 7.26 -15.45
N LYS A 7 -14.09 6.48 -16.14
CA LYS A 7 -14.58 5.34 -16.91
C LYS A 7 -14.99 4.26 -15.91
N GLU A 8 -16.25 3.83 -15.96
CA GLU A 8 -16.66 2.60 -15.28
C GLU A 8 -15.82 1.44 -15.84
N ILE A 9 -15.07 0.78 -14.95
CA ILE A 9 -14.28 -0.40 -15.30
C ILE A 9 -15.27 -1.57 -15.30
N GLU A 10 -15.51 -2.17 -16.45
CA GLU A 10 -16.35 -3.38 -16.56
C GLU A 10 -15.77 -4.51 -15.70
N SER A 11 -16.63 -5.17 -14.93
CA SER A 11 -16.38 -5.93 -13.71
C SER A 11 -15.78 -7.33 -13.85
N ALA A 12 -14.91 -7.62 -14.80
CA ALA A 12 -14.21 -8.90 -14.82
C ALA A 12 -12.69 -8.66 -14.77
N ASN A 13 -12.07 -8.95 -13.62
CA ASN A 13 -10.62 -8.88 -13.40
C ASN A 13 -9.99 -7.47 -13.35
N VAL A 14 -10.55 -6.57 -12.54
CA VAL A 14 -9.92 -5.25 -12.29
C VAL A 14 -8.52 -5.44 -11.70
N THR A 15 -7.51 -4.98 -12.42
CA THR A 15 -6.10 -5.09 -12.01
C THR A 15 -5.64 -3.87 -11.21
N PHE A 16 -4.48 -3.98 -10.55
CA PHE A 16 -3.84 -2.84 -9.89
C PHE A 16 -3.57 -1.68 -10.87
N ILE A 17 -3.13 -1.97 -12.09
CA ILE A 17 -2.90 -0.96 -13.14
C ILE A 17 -4.20 -0.22 -13.50
N ASP A 18 -5.32 -0.95 -13.61
CA ASP A 18 -6.61 -0.35 -13.93
C ASP A 18 -7.02 0.64 -12.85
N ILE A 19 -6.87 0.27 -11.58
CA ILE A 19 -7.18 1.14 -10.44
C ILE A 19 -6.23 2.35 -10.45
N LEU A 20 -4.94 2.14 -10.61
CA LEU A 20 -3.94 3.20 -10.62
C LEU A 20 -4.22 4.26 -11.70
N ASN A 21 -4.64 3.83 -12.89
CA ASN A 21 -4.85 4.73 -14.03
C ASN A 21 -6.24 5.38 -14.05
N ASN A 22 -7.26 4.73 -13.50
CA ASN A 22 -8.65 5.12 -13.72
C ASN A 22 -9.41 5.51 -12.44
N VAL A 23 -8.91 5.13 -11.25
CA VAL A 23 -9.57 5.40 -9.98
C VAL A 23 -8.78 6.46 -9.19
N PRO A 24 -9.24 7.71 -9.13
CA PRO A 24 -8.58 8.72 -8.33
C PRO A 24 -8.75 8.42 -6.84
N PRO A 25 -7.81 8.88 -5.98
CA PRO A 25 -7.98 8.83 -4.54
C PRO A 25 -9.25 9.54 -4.10
N GLU A 26 -9.84 9.06 -3.02
CA GLU A 26 -11.05 9.62 -2.45
C GLU A 26 -10.82 11.07 -1.98
N ASN A 27 -11.63 12.01 -2.46
CA ASN A 27 -11.49 13.43 -2.13
C ASN A 27 -11.62 13.71 -0.62
N ALA A 28 -12.48 12.97 0.09
CA ALA A 28 -12.65 13.12 1.54
C ALA A 28 -11.35 12.79 2.29
N SER A 29 -10.69 11.69 1.92
CA SER A 29 -9.42 11.28 2.50
C SER A 29 -8.28 12.23 2.11
N LEU A 30 -8.23 12.71 0.87
CA LEU A 30 -7.27 13.75 0.44
C LEU A 30 -7.43 15.04 1.26
N THR A 31 -8.65 15.54 1.40
CA THR A 31 -8.95 16.76 2.16
C THR A 31 -8.59 16.58 3.64
N PHE A 32 -8.95 15.44 4.23
CA PHE A 32 -8.66 15.14 5.62
C PHE A 32 -7.14 15.15 5.88
N PHE A 33 -6.37 14.39 5.11
CA PHE A 33 -4.92 14.31 5.31
C PHE A 33 -4.20 15.59 4.94
N ALA A 34 -4.66 16.36 3.95
CA ALA A 34 -4.03 17.64 3.57
C ALA A 34 -4.01 18.67 4.71
N ALA A 35 -4.93 18.56 5.68
CA ALA A 35 -4.98 19.40 6.86
C ALA A 35 -3.94 19.02 7.94
N LEU A 36 -3.32 17.83 7.85
CA LEU A 36 -2.44 17.31 8.89
C LEU A 36 -0.96 17.59 8.59
N PRO A 37 -0.17 18.02 9.59
CA PRO A 37 1.26 18.28 9.39
C PRO A 37 2.06 17.03 8.96
N CYS A 38 1.72 15.86 9.46
CA CYS A 38 2.42 14.59 9.18
C CYS A 38 2.31 14.15 7.71
N SER A 39 1.32 14.64 6.96
CA SER A 39 1.13 14.31 5.54
C SER A 39 1.91 15.20 4.58
N ARG A 40 2.40 16.36 5.03
CA ARG A 40 3.10 17.35 4.18
C ARG A 40 4.23 16.77 3.34
N PRO A 41 5.08 15.85 3.83
CA PRO A 41 6.13 15.26 3.01
C PRO A 41 5.62 14.51 1.77
N TYR A 42 4.37 14.05 1.80
CA TYR A 42 3.77 13.22 0.75
C TYR A 42 2.84 14.01 -0.19
N LEU A 43 2.26 15.13 0.28
CA LEU A 43 1.23 15.90 -0.46
C LEU A 43 1.73 17.23 -1.05
N ASN A 44 2.99 17.62 -0.82
CA ASN A 44 3.52 18.83 -1.44
C ASN A 44 3.87 18.61 -2.92
N ASP A 45 3.91 19.67 -3.72
CA ASP A 45 4.14 19.60 -5.17
C ASP A 45 5.50 19.00 -5.54
N SER A 46 6.52 19.18 -4.70
CA SER A 46 7.87 18.63 -4.88
C SER A 46 7.99 17.20 -4.35
N SER A 47 6.95 16.62 -3.78
CA SER A 47 6.96 15.27 -3.23
C SER A 47 7.38 14.23 -4.27
N PRO A 48 8.28 13.30 -3.94
CA PRO A 48 8.60 12.17 -4.82
C PRO A 48 7.46 11.15 -4.91
N TYR A 49 6.36 11.37 -4.19
CA TYR A 49 5.21 10.47 -4.13
C TYR A 49 4.03 10.98 -4.93
N GLN A 50 3.20 10.05 -5.40
CA GLN A 50 1.92 10.29 -6.04
C GLN A 50 0.83 9.62 -5.22
N PRO A 51 -0.25 10.34 -4.85
CA PRO A 51 -1.39 9.72 -4.19
C PRO A 51 -2.11 8.77 -5.14
N ILE A 52 -2.54 7.64 -4.62
CA ILE A 52 -3.25 6.59 -5.33
C ILE A 52 -4.41 6.06 -4.49
N THR A 53 -5.40 5.46 -5.14
CA THR A 53 -6.39 4.64 -4.46
C THR A 53 -5.74 3.35 -3.99
N LEU A 54 -5.88 3.00 -2.71
CA LEU A 54 -5.45 1.69 -2.21
C LEU A 54 -6.32 0.60 -2.88
N PRO A 55 -5.73 -0.36 -3.62
CA PRO A 55 -6.50 -1.29 -4.45
C PRO A 55 -7.51 -2.13 -3.69
N SER A 56 -7.18 -2.51 -2.46
CA SER A 56 -8.07 -3.28 -1.58
C SER A 56 -9.25 -2.47 -1.01
N ARG A 57 -9.22 -1.14 -1.14
CA ARG A 57 -10.37 -0.27 -0.79
C ARG A 57 -11.34 -0.10 -1.95
N TYR A 58 -10.94 -0.46 -3.15
CA TYR A 58 -11.81 -0.40 -4.32
C TYR A 58 -12.75 -1.62 -4.36
N ASN A 59 -14.05 -1.36 -4.43
CA ASN A 59 -15.04 -2.43 -4.56
C ASN A 59 -15.01 -2.98 -6.00
N LYS A 60 -14.52 -4.21 -6.15
CA LYS A 60 -14.42 -4.91 -7.45
C LYS A 60 -15.71 -5.63 -7.84
N ASN A 61 -16.78 -5.47 -7.04
CA ASN A 61 -18.07 -6.16 -7.22
C ASN A 61 -17.99 -7.71 -7.19
N ASP A 62 -16.96 -8.23 -6.53
CA ASP A 62 -16.78 -9.67 -6.26
C ASP A 62 -16.46 -9.89 -4.77
N SER A 63 -16.01 -11.07 -4.38
CA SER A 63 -15.65 -11.39 -2.99
C SER A 63 -14.21 -11.03 -2.60
N SER A 64 -13.43 -10.42 -3.50
CA SER A 64 -12.06 -10.04 -3.20
C SER A 64 -11.99 -8.79 -2.30
N ASP A 65 -10.93 -8.68 -1.53
CA ASP A 65 -10.59 -7.53 -0.68
C ASP A 65 -11.68 -7.09 0.31
N MET A 66 -12.67 -7.94 0.60
CA MET A 66 -13.80 -7.61 1.49
C MET A 66 -13.36 -7.11 2.87
N PHE A 67 -12.19 -7.55 3.34
CA PHE A 67 -11.65 -7.09 4.63
C PHE A 67 -11.37 -5.59 4.61
N PHE A 68 -10.64 -5.08 3.62
CA PHE A 68 -10.31 -3.66 3.51
C PHE A 68 -11.39 -2.82 2.83
N CYS A 69 -12.12 -3.36 1.84
CA CYS A 69 -13.10 -2.57 1.13
C CYS A 69 -14.43 -2.43 1.90
N LYS A 70 -14.74 -3.36 2.81
CA LYS A 70 -16.01 -3.37 3.55
C LYS A 70 -15.82 -3.40 5.06
N THR A 71 -15.18 -4.46 5.61
CA THR A 71 -15.11 -4.68 7.06
C THR A 71 -14.34 -3.56 7.78
N MET A 72 -13.20 -3.17 7.24
CA MET A 72 -12.36 -2.11 7.80
C MET A 72 -12.60 -0.73 7.15
N ASN A 73 -13.62 -0.61 6.30
CA ASN A 73 -14.00 0.63 5.64
C ASN A 73 -15.23 1.26 6.29
N THR A 74 -15.11 1.61 7.56
CA THR A 74 -16.22 2.20 8.33
C THR A 74 -15.73 3.43 9.12
N PRO A 75 -16.63 4.33 9.53
CA PRO A 75 -16.28 5.46 10.39
C PRO A 75 -15.63 5.06 11.72
N SER A 76 -15.90 3.84 12.20
CA SER A 76 -15.36 3.33 13.47
C SER A 76 -14.03 2.59 13.31
N THR A 77 -13.66 2.14 12.11
CA THR A 77 -12.42 1.38 11.88
C THR A 77 -11.35 2.25 11.19
N PHE A 78 -11.42 2.40 9.86
CA PHE A 78 -10.51 3.25 9.08
C PHE A 78 -11.33 4.29 8.29
N PRO A 79 -11.79 5.39 8.93
CA PRO A 79 -12.59 6.41 8.26
C PRO A 79 -11.89 7.05 7.06
N HIS A 80 -10.56 7.20 7.13
CA HIS A 80 -9.76 7.72 6.04
C HIS A 80 -8.50 6.88 5.85
N ILE A 81 -8.22 6.50 4.60
CA ILE A 81 -6.97 5.91 4.16
C ILE A 81 -6.52 6.63 2.88
N LEU A 82 -5.23 6.91 2.79
CA LEU A 82 -4.62 7.48 1.59
C LEU A 82 -3.30 6.80 1.32
N ALA A 83 -3.18 6.15 0.17
CA ALA A 83 -1.97 5.50 -0.26
C ALA A 83 -1.15 6.39 -1.20
N PHE A 84 0.16 6.21 -1.18
CA PHE A 84 1.09 6.89 -2.07
C PHE A 84 2.09 5.88 -2.62
N ILE A 85 2.39 6.04 -3.90
CA ILE A 85 3.45 5.32 -4.58
C ILE A 85 4.58 6.29 -4.94
N ARG A 86 5.81 5.85 -4.84
CA ARG A 86 6.94 6.62 -5.32
C ARG A 86 6.89 6.76 -6.85
N LYS A 87 6.89 7.99 -7.33
CA LYS A 87 6.76 8.32 -8.77
C LYS A 87 7.78 7.62 -9.64
N GLU A 88 8.98 7.39 -9.11
CA GLU A 88 10.06 6.75 -9.83
C GLU A 88 9.74 5.30 -10.23
N ILE A 89 9.03 4.55 -9.39
CA ILE A 89 8.56 3.20 -9.71
C ILE A 89 7.64 3.19 -10.93
N LEU A 90 6.87 4.26 -11.14
CA LEU A 90 5.93 4.37 -12.26
C LEU A 90 6.59 4.85 -13.57
N ARG A 91 7.75 5.49 -13.50
CA ARG A 91 8.34 6.23 -14.63
C ARG A 91 9.56 5.57 -15.26
N SER A 92 10.27 4.74 -14.52
CA SER A 92 11.56 4.22 -14.94
C SER A 92 11.47 2.77 -15.41
N ASN A 93 11.69 2.53 -16.70
CA ASN A 93 11.81 1.18 -17.26
C ASN A 93 13.14 0.49 -16.91
N HIS A 94 14.03 1.16 -16.16
CA HIS A 94 15.38 0.68 -15.81
C HIS A 94 15.65 0.71 -14.31
N LEU A 95 14.64 0.96 -13.49
CA LEU A 95 14.81 0.98 -12.05
C LEU A 95 15.04 -0.46 -11.55
N THR A 96 16.19 -0.69 -10.90
CA THR A 96 16.48 -1.96 -10.24
C THR A 96 16.55 -1.72 -8.73
N TRP A 97 15.95 -2.64 -7.96
CA TRP A 97 15.98 -2.58 -6.48
C TRP A 97 17.40 -2.72 -5.92
N GLU A 98 18.34 -3.32 -6.68
CA GLU A 98 19.72 -3.59 -6.29
C GLU A 98 20.56 -2.32 -6.13
N ASN A 99 20.22 -1.27 -6.88
CA ASN A 99 20.96 -0.01 -6.91
C ASN A 99 20.32 1.09 -6.03
N LEU A 100 19.30 0.73 -5.22
CA LEU A 100 18.59 1.70 -4.41
C LEU A 100 19.19 1.81 -2.99
N ASP A 101 19.77 2.96 -2.69
CA ASP A 101 20.08 3.33 -1.31
C ASP A 101 18.79 3.67 -0.56
N ARG A 102 18.28 2.70 0.21
CA ARG A 102 17.00 2.80 0.91
C ARG A 102 16.95 3.87 1.98
N GLU A 103 18.08 4.24 2.56
CA GLU A 103 18.15 5.29 3.56
C GLU A 103 17.95 6.67 2.92
N GLN A 104 18.46 6.86 1.72
CA GLN A 104 18.34 8.13 0.99
C GLN A 104 17.04 8.27 0.20
N ILE A 105 16.53 7.17 -0.34
CA ILE A 105 15.40 7.21 -1.30
C ILE A 105 14.03 7.15 -0.59
N GLY A 106 13.97 6.57 0.62
CA GLY A 106 12.73 6.39 1.38
C GLY A 106 11.87 5.21 0.92
N PRO A 107 10.62 5.10 1.42
CA PRO A 107 9.74 3.98 1.16
C PRO A 107 9.24 3.94 -0.30
N ASP A 108 8.88 2.75 -0.78
CA ASP A 108 8.26 2.56 -2.09
C ASP A 108 6.77 2.92 -2.06
N ILE A 109 6.12 2.50 -0.97
CA ILE A 109 4.71 2.77 -0.67
C ILE A 109 4.61 3.44 0.69
N VAL A 110 3.73 4.43 0.77
CA VAL A 110 3.31 5.06 2.02
C VAL A 110 1.80 4.93 2.16
N LEU A 111 1.33 4.56 3.35
CA LEU A 111 -0.08 4.53 3.67
C LEU A 111 -0.34 5.41 4.88
N LEU A 112 -1.16 6.44 4.70
CA LEU A 112 -1.69 7.24 5.80
C LEU A 112 -3.02 6.63 6.24
N VAL A 113 -3.16 6.36 7.53
CA VAL A 113 -4.35 5.73 8.08
C VAL A 113 -4.88 6.53 9.27
N HIS A 114 -6.14 6.93 9.19
CA HIS A 114 -6.90 7.40 10.34
C HIS A 114 -7.54 6.18 11.02
N LEU A 115 -7.07 5.88 12.23
CA LEU A 115 -7.60 4.81 13.06
C LEU A 115 -8.80 5.31 13.84
N GLY A 116 -9.91 4.59 13.77
CA GLY A 116 -11.04 4.71 14.68
C GLY A 116 -10.98 3.67 15.79
N SER A 117 -11.75 3.83 16.83
CA SER A 117 -11.75 2.95 18.01
C SER A 117 -12.27 1.53 17.76
N GLY A 118 -12.90 1.26 16.61
CA GLY A 118 -13.43 -0.07 16.26
C GLY A 118 -12.35 -1.13 16.00
N GLY A 119 -11.08 -0.71 15.87
CA GLY A 119 -9.92 -1.59 15.78
C GLY A 119 -9.12 -1.76 17.07
N ASN A 120 -9.66 -1.33 18.23
CA ASN A 120 -8.95 -1.38 19.49
C ASN A 120 -8.82 -2.82 20.04
N GLY A 121 -7.64 -3.10 20.62
CA GLY A 121 -7.40 -4.30 21.42
C GLY A 121 -7.52 -4.02 22.92
N PHE A 122 -6.97 -2.91 23.35
CA PHE A 122 -7.12 -2.35 24.68
C PHE A 122 -7.77 -0.97 24.59
N ARG A 123 -8.17 -0.42 25.72
CA ARG A 123 -8.69 0.95 25.79
C ARG A 123 -7.69 1.91 25.13
N ASP A 124 -8.18 2.72 24.20
CA ASP A 124 -7.42 3.74 23.48
C ASP A 124 -6.13 3.23 22.78
N THR A 125 -6.10 1.94 22.43
CA THR A 125 -4.94 1.29 21.82
C THR A 125 -5.36 0.34 20.69
N ALA A 126 -4.80 0.54 19.51
CA ALA A 126 -5.05 -0.31 18.34
C ALA A 126 -4.60 -1.75 18.59
N HIS A 127 -5.41 -2.71 18.15
CA HIS A 127 -5.09 -4.14 18.25
C HIS A 127 -3.89 -4.49 17.37
N GLY A 128 -2.94 -5.29 17.90
CA GLY A 128 -1.75 -5.73 17.14
C GLY A 128 -2.10 -6.44 15.82
N GLY A 129 -3.18 -7.21 15.78
CA GLY A 129 -3.66 -7.85 14.55
C GLY A 129 -4.15 -6.86 13.48
N VAL A 130 -4.71 -5.71 13.89
CA VAL A 130 -5.09 -4.63 12.96
C VAL A 130 -3.84 -4.00 12.36
N LEU A 131 -2.80 -3.77 13.17
CA LEU A 131 -1.52 -3.26 12.72
C LEU A 131 -0.81 -4.26 11.79
N ALA A 132 -0.88 -5.55 12.10
CA ALA A 132 -0.37 -6.62 11.23
C ALA A 132 -1.05 -6.64 9.87
N ALA A 133 -2.38 -6.51 9.83
CA ALA A 133 -3.13 -6.44 8.58
C ALA A 133 -2.75 -5.23 7.73
N LEU A 134 -2.55 -4.06 8.35
CA LEU A 134 -2.10 -2.84 7.64
C LEU A 134 -0.68 -3.00 7.08
N LEU A 135 0.23 -3.65 7.83
CA LEU A 135 1.58 -3.96 7.35
C LEU A 135 1.53 -4.91 6.15
N ASP A 136 0.76 -6.01 6.25
CA ASP A 136 0.62 -7.00 5.17
C ASP A 136 0.04 -6.37 3.91
N GLU A 137 -1.02 -5.57 4.04
CA GLU A 137 -1.66 -4.85 2.94
C GLU A 137 -0.72 -3.88 2.24
N THR A 138 0.05 -3.10 3.03
CA THR A 138 1.00 -2.14 2.46
C THR A 138 2.16 -2.85 1.73
N LEU A 139 2.61 -3.99 2.26
CA LEU A 139 3.60 -4.86 1.63
C LEU A 139 3.07 -5.47 0.33
N GLY A 140 1.81 -5.91 0.31
CA GLY A 140 1.13 -6.39 -0.90
C GLY A 140 1.06 -5.31 -1.98
N CYS A 141 0.67 -4.10 -1.63
CA CYS A 141 0.66 -2.95 -2.54
C CYS A 141 2.07 -2.66 -3.10
N CYS A 142 3.11 -2.81 -2.28
CA CYS A 142 4.50 -2.64 -2.70
C CYS A 142 4.91 -3.68 -3.76
N ILE A 143 4.59 -4.96 -3.55
CA ILE A 143 4.86 -6.03 -4.53
C ILE A 143 4.14 -5.76 -5.84
N GLU A 144 2.85 -5.43 -5.78
CA GLU A 144 2.04 -5.15 -6.95
C GLU A 144 2.66 -4.03 -7.81
N SER A 145 3.16 -2.97 -7.15
CA SER A 145 3.82 -1.84 -7.81
C SER A 145 5.10 -2.26 -8.54
N TRP A 146 5.96 -3.05 -7.88
CA TRP A 146 7.18 -3.56 -8.49
C TRP A 146 6.92 -4.61 -9.56
N ALA A 147 5.90 -5.46 -9.39
CA ALA A 147 5.55 -6.46 -10.39
C ALA A 147 5.08 -5.84 -11.71
N ILE A 148 4.37 -4.71 -11.68
CA ILE A 148 4.02 -3.93 -12.88
C ILE A 148 5.28 -3.49 -13.60
N GLN A 149 6.20 -2.88 -12.87
CA GLN A 149 7.47 -2.39 -13.40
C GLN A 149 8.26 -3.49 -14.12
N LEU A 150 8.37 -4.65 -13.48
CA LEU A 150 9.14 -5.78 -14.01
C LEU A 150 8.47 -6.44 -15.22
N HIS A 151 7.16 -6.59 -15.22
CA HIS A 151 6.42 -7.14 -16.36
C HIS A 151 6.50 -6.21 -17.59
N ALA A 152 6.50 -4.91 -17.39
CA ALA A 152 6.71 -3.96 -18.49
C ALA A 152 8.08 -4.10 -19.14
N SER A 153 9.11 -4.47 -18.36
CA SER A 153 10.49 -4.66 -18.85
C SER A 153 10.77 -6.05 -19.48
N GLU A 154 10.07 -7.08 -19.00
CA GLU A 154 10.32 -8.48 -19.41
C GLU A 154 9.59 -8.88 -20.70
N GLN A 155 8.83 -7.99 -21.37
CA GLN A 155 8.02 -8.30 -22.59
C GLN A 155 7.19 -9.59 -22.44
N ALA A 156 6.67 -9.85 -21.25
CA ALA A 156 6.01 -11.10 -20.94
C ALA A 156 4.75 -11.28 -21.79
N SER A 157 4.77 -12.26 -22.67
CA SER A 157 3.68 -12.66 -23.55
C SER A 157 2.49 -13.33 -22.82
N SER A 158 2.51 -13.36 -21.50
CA SER A 158 1.45 -13.96 -20.70
C SER A 158 0.38 -12.93 -20.33
N ALA A 159 -0.86 -13.18 -20.74
CA ALA A 159 -2.01 -12.31 -20.49
C ALA A 159 -2.40 -12.20 -18.99
N THR A 160 -1.87 -13.06 -18.11
CA THR A 160 -2.19 -13.08 -16.69
C THR A 160 -0.94 -12.99 -15.84
N ARG A 161 -0.89 -11.96 -14.99
CA ARG A 161 0.18 -11.78 -14.02
C ARG A 161 0.05 -12.80 -12.86
N PRO A 162 1.14 -13.47 -12.44
CA PRO A 162 1.10 -14.42 -11.34
C PRO A 162 0.74 -13.69 -10.04
N ARG A 163 -0.15 -14.26 -9.25
CA ARG A 163 -0.48 -13.78 -7.90
C ARG A 163 0.71 -13.99 -6.97
N SER A 164 0.83 -13.13 -5.98
CA SER A 164 1.83 -13.27 -4.92
C SER A 164 1.13 -13.39 -3.57
N TYR A 165 1.65 -14.28 -2.72
CA TYR A 165 1.07 -14.57 -1.42
C TYR A 165 2.08 -14.37 -0.31
N THR A 166 1.62 -13.88 0.83
CA THR A 166 2.39 -13.79 2.07
C THR A 166 2.78 -15.20 2.54
N ALA A 167 4.08 -15.48 2.54
CA ALA A 167 4.61 -16.74 3.04
C ALA A 167 5.13 -16.63 4.47
N ASN A 168 5.63 -15.45 4.83
CA ASN A 168 6.07 -15.14 6.20
C ASN A 168 5.91 -13.64 6.45
N LEU A 169 5.41 -13.30 7.63
CA LEU A 169 5.36 -11.93 8.13
C LEU A 169 5.84 -11.94 9.58
N ASN A 170 6.98 -11.31 9.84
CA ASN A 170 7.57 -11.18 11.16
C ASN A 170 7.44 -9.71 11.60
N ILE A 171 6.84 -9.47 12.76
CA ILE A 171 6.54 -8.14 13.27
C ILE A 171 7.12 -7.97 14.66
N SER A 172 7.84 -6.87 14.86
CA SER A 172 8.29 -6.39 16.17
C SER A 172 7.48 -5.15 16.56
N TYR A 173 6.77 -5.20 17.67
CA TYR A 173 6.02 -4.08 18.24
C TYR A 173 6.88 -3.37 19.26
N HIS A 174 7.17 -2.08 19.06
CA HIS A 174 8.08 -1.29 19.90
C HIS A 174 7.35 -0.42 20.90
N ALA A 175 6.14 0.06 20.53
CA ALA A 175 5.34 0.90 21.40
C ALA A 175 3.84 0.77 21.06
N PRO A 176 2.94 1.05 22.01
CA PRO A 176 1.51 1.14 21.75
C PRO A 176 1.19 2.15 20.66
N VAL A 177 0.16 1.86 19.87
CA VAL A 177 -0.42 2.78 18.88
C VAL A 177 -1.73 3.31 19.42
N GLU A 178 -1.78 4.62 19.65
CA GLU A 178 -2.99 5.28 20.12
C GLU A 178 -4.11 5.19 19.07
N SER A 179 -5.33 4.96 19.54
CA SER A 179 -6.53 4.88 18.70
C SER A 179 -7.75 5.36 19.48
N PRO A 180 -8.52 6.34 18.95
CA PRO A 180 -8.38 6.97 17.63
C PRO A 180 -7.06 7.73 17.45
N GLY A 181 -6.53 7.75 16.23
CA GLY A 181 -5.26 8.42 15.94
C GLY A 181 -4.81 8.28 14.49
N ILE A 182 -3.66 8.85 14.18
CA ILE A 182 -3.07 8.78 12.85
C ILE A 182 -1.81 7.94 12.89
N ILE A 183 -1.66 7.06 11.91
CA ILE A 183 -0.42 6.33 11.66
C ILE A 183 0.02 6.47 10.21
N ILE A 184 1.31 6.26 10.02
CA ILE A 184 1.95 6.25 8.72
C ILE A 184 2.61 4.88 8.56
N VAL A 185 2.24 4.14 7.53
CA VAL A 185 2.88 2.86 7.22
C VAL A 185 3.79 3.04 6.02
N HIS A 186 5.04 2.65 6.16
CA HIS A 186 6.05 2.64 5.10
C HIS A 186 6.31 1.20 4.68
N ALA A 187 6.40 0.93 3.38
CA ALA A 187 6.84 -0.36 2.85
C ALA A 187 7.86 -0.19 1.73
N TRP A 188 8.77 -1.15 1.60
CA TRP A 188 9.80 -1.15 0.56
C TRP A 188 10.24 -2.57 0.20
N LEU A 189 10.62 -2.75 -1.06
CA LEU A 189 11.25 -3.96 -1.54
C LEU A 189 12.72 -3.98 -1.13
N LYS A 190 13.17 -5.03 -0.42
CA LYS A 190 14.59 -5.23 -0.05
C LYS A 190 15.34 -5.93 -1.17
N LYS A 191 14.78 -7.05 -1.66
CA LYS A 191 15.35 -7.82 -2.77
C LYS A 191 14.31 -8.77 -3.38
N ARG A 192 14.58 -9.25 -4.59
CA ARG A 192 13.84 -10.33 -5.25
C ARG A 192 14.80 -11.44 -5.63
N GLU A 193 14.41 -12.69 -5.42
CA GLU A 193 15.14 -13.89 -5.83
C GLU A 193 14.17 -14.83 -6.55
N GLY A 194 14.17 -14.79 -7.88
CA GLY A 194 13.20 -15.52 -8.68
C GLY A 194 11.76 -15.14 -8.30
N ARG A 195 10.99 -16.08 -7.71
CA ARG A 195 9.62 -15.87 -7.25
C ARG A 195 9.50 -15.32 -5.82
N LYS A 196 10.61 -15.21 -5.10
CA LYS A 196 10.63 -14.75 -3.70
C LYS A 196 10.87 -13.25 -3.63
N TRP A 197 10.03 -12.56 -2.87
CA TRP A 197 10.10 -11.13 -2.60
C TRP A 197 10.37 -10.91 -1.12
N PHE A 198 11.47 -10.25 -0.81
CA PHE A 198 11.86 -9.91 0.56
C PHE A 198 11.60 -8.43 0.77
N LEU A 199 10.74 -8.10 1.73
CA LEU A 199 10.27 -6.74 1.96
C LEU A 199 10.53 -6.31 3.40
N GLY A 200 10.47 -4.99 3.59
CA GLY A 200 10.46 -4.36 4.90
C GLY A 200 9.29 -3.39 4.99
N ALA A 201 8.78 -3.22 6.20
CA ALA A 201 7.80 -2.20 6.49
C ALA A 201 7.97 -1.66 7.91
N LYS A 202 7.43 -0.47 8.18
CA LYS A 202 7.33 0.08 9.52
C LYS A 202 6.07 0.92 9.69
N ILE A 203 5.58 0.96 10.91
CA ILE A 203 4.51 1.87 11.33
C ILE A 203 5.13 2.99 12.15
N LEU A 204 4.82 4.22 11.77
CA LEU A 204 5.16 5.42 12.51
C LEU A 204 3.89 5.99 13.15
N GLY A 205 4.01 6.54 14.35
CA GLY A 205 2.99 7.42 14.91
C GLY A 205 3.00 8.80 14.22
N GLU A 206 2.02 9.64 14.53
CA GLU A 206 1.96 11.02 14.04
C GLU A 206 3.19 11.86 14.44
N ASP A 207 3.82 11.50 15.55
CA ASP A 207 5.08 12.07 16.05
C ASP A 207 6.33 11.62 15.26
N GLY A 208 6.16 10.79 14.23
CA GLY A 208 7.24 10.23 13.42
C GLY A 208 8.04 9.09 14.07
N ARG A 209 7.73 8.71 15.30
CA ARG A 209 8.43 7.62 16.01
C ARG A 209 7.92 6.26 15.55
N THR A 210 8.84 5.32 15.37
CA THR A 210 8.51 3.93 15.02
C THR A 210 7.74 3.24 16.15
N ARG A 211 6.58 2.67 15.78
CA ARG A 211 5.69 1.89 16.66
C ARG A 211 5.84 0.39 16.44
N ALA A 212 6.01 0.00 15.18
CA ALA A 212 6.24 -1.40 14.81
C ALA A 212 7.11 -1.47 13.55
N GLU A 213 7.82 -2.57 13.39
CA GLU A 213 8.61 -2.89 12.20
C GLU A 213 8.28 -4.30 11.74
N ALA A 214 8.38 -4.53 10.42
CA ALA A 214 8.13 -5.82 9.83
C ALA A 214 9.17 -6.21 8.80
N SER A 215 9.42 -7.50 8.72
CA SER A 215 10.07 -8.15 7.59
C SER A 215 9.16 -9.22 7.04
N ALA A 216 9.08 -9.33 5.71
CA ALA A 216 8.20 -10.28 5.06
C ALA A 216 8.87 -11.00 3.91
N LEU A 217 8.41 -12.24 3.70
CA LEU A 217 8.64 -13.04 2.51
C LEU A 217 7.31 -13.28 1.82
N TRP A 218 7.24 -12.89 0.55
CA TRP A 218 6.13 -13.22 -0.33
C TRP A 218 6.61 -14.12 -1.47
N ILE A 219 5.71 -14.94 -2.02
CA ILE A 219 6.04 -15.89 -3.09
C ILE A 219 5.01 -15.76 -4.21
N SER A 220 5.50 -15.47 -5.43
CA SER A 220 4.64 -15.50 -6.62
C SER A 220 4.33 -16.92 -7.06
N GLU A 221 3.13 -17.13 -7.62
CA GLU A 221 2.73 -18.39 -8.26
C GLU A 221 3.73 -18.83 -9.33
N ARG A 222 3.73 -20.12 -9.60
CA ARG A 222 4.42 -20.64 -10.79
C ARG A 222 3.56 -20.35 -12.02
N VAL A 223 4.14 -19.67 -13.00
CA VAL A 223 3.50 -19.60 -14.33
C VAL A 223 3.67 -20.98 -14.96
N ALA A 224 2.56 -21.65 -15.28
CA ALA A 224 2.62 -22.87 -16.07
C ALA A 224 3.16 -22.49 -17.47
N VAL A 225 4.31 -23.02 -17.81
CA VAL A 225 4.82 -22.97 -19.20
C VAL A 225 3.97 -23.99 -19.96
N MET A 226 3.02 -23.49 -20.79
CA MET A 226 2.32 -24.32 -21.75
C MET A 226 3.21 -24.55 -22.97
#